data_e48717ed7d0e3c379cf97418cde40537
#
_entry.id   e48717ed7d0e3c379cf97418cde40537
#
_cell.length_a   1.000
_cell.length_b   1.000
_cell.length_c   1.000
_cell.angle_alpha   90.00
_cell.angle_beta   90.00
_cell.angle_gamma   90.00
#
_symmetry.space_group_name_H-M   'P 1'
#
loop_
_entity.id
_entity.type
_entity.pdbx_description
1 polymer ?
#
loop_
_entity_poly.entity_id
_entity_poly.type
_entity_poly.pdbx_seq_one_letter_code
_entity_poly.pdbx_strand_id
1 'polypeptide(L)'
;YRRQRQMSIRDSGGIGIKSVSPSINLDVVITPNNGAGYEFNEAILYRGEKSMPMLPAGALKDSVQTFRADTVCVPGVLADTFRISCLTDTLQLQSTRRKEGTNTLRPASSFTNLYYGLTLKNGGRGILYHSIGVNGAMYVNYTDEAYVRQLALLKPSLLIISMGTNETFGRRFNTDEFSGQIEAFLALVKKELPNTAILLTTPPECYRRVRSGKQRTYVRNDNTERAARAIRNVAKKEEVACWDLFTTTGGKNSCRKWHSSRLMGRDRIHFTKEGYQEQGTLLFRAFMESYNN
;
A
#
# COMPACT_ATOMS: atom_id res chain seq x y z
N TYR A 1 -7.38 -16.94 -8.78
CA TYR A 1 -6.06 -16.41 -8.32
C TYR A 1 -5.58 -15.39 -9.32
N ARG A 2 -5.80 -14.07 -9.06
CA ARG A 2 -5.30 -12.98 -9.90
C ARG A 2 -3.90 -12.63 -9.44
N ARG A 3 -2.92 -12.69 -10.34
CA ARG A 3 -1.55 -12.21 -10.13
C ARG A 3 -1.59 -10.76 -9.66
N GLN A 4 -1.11 -10.48 -8.45
CA GLN A 4 -0.82 -9.11 -8.04
C GLN A 4 0.32 -8.58 -8.91
N ARG A 5 0.10 -7.43 -9.55
CA ARG A 5 1.13 -6.76 -10.34
C ARG A 5 2.17 -6.18 -9.39
N GLN A 6 3.42 -6.50 -9.66
CA GLN A 6 4.56 -5.84 -9.06
C GLN A 6 4.53 -4.36 -9.43
N MET A 7 4.55 -3.48 -8.44
CA MET A 7 4.87 -2.08 -8.66
C MET A 7 6.34 -1.86 -8.33
N SER A 8 7.12 -1.55 -9.33
CA SER A 8 8.48 -1.05 -9.17
C SER A 8 8.42 0.43 -8.87
N ILE A 9 9.00 0.85 -7.75
CA ILE A 9 9.10 2.25 -7.37
C ILE A 9 10.48 2.73 -7.78
N ARG A 10 10.50 3.74 -8.63
CA ARG A 10 11.71 4.46 -9.04
C ARG A 10 11.94 5.60 -8.05
N ASP A 11 13.19 5.84 -7.77
CA ASP A 11 13.81 7.06 -7.18
C ASP A 11 13.98 7.09 -5.70
N SER A 12 14.32 6.23 -4.92
CA SER A 12 14.91 6.42 -3.59
C SER A 12 15.37 5.14 -2.93
N GLY A 13 15.92 4.25 -3.70
CA GLY A 13 16.78 3.25 -3.12
C GLY A 13 16.11 2.09 -2.41
N GLY A 14 14.85 1.77 -2.69
CA GLY A 14 14.24 0.58 -2.14
C GLY A 14 13.29 -0.13 -3.11
N ILE A 15 13.29 -1.45 -3.09
CA ILE A 15 12.31 -2.29 -3.79
C ILE A 15 11.58 -3.10 -2.74
N GLY A 16 10.26 -2.90 -2.65
CA GLY A 16 9.39 -3.71 -1.81
C GLY A 16 8.71 -4.80 -2.62
N ILE A 17 8.80 -6.05 -2.19
CA ILE A 17 8.10 -7.19 -2.78
C ILE A 17 7.17 -7.75 -1.71
N LYS A 18 5.87 -7.77 -2.02
CA LYS A 18 4.87 -8.41 -1.17
C LYS A 18 4.48 -9.76 -1.79
N SER A 19 4.75 -10.85 -1.10
CA SER A 19 4.18 -12.16 -1.40
C SER A 19 3.13 -12.51 -0.35
N VAL A 20 1.98 -12.99 -0.78
CA VAL A 20 0.86 -13.41 0.09
C VAL A 20 0.74 -14.93 0.13
N SER A 21 1.66 -15.64 -0.51
CA SER A 21 1.63 -17.10 -0.59
C SER A 21 2.70 -17.71 0.28
N PRO A 22 2.43 -18.81 0.99
CA PRO A 22 3.46 -19.65 1.56
C PRO A 22 4.19 -20.36 0.42
N SER A 23 4.96 -19.60 -0.36
CA SER A 23 5.68 -20.18 -1.48
C SER A 23 7.03 -20.63 -1.01
N ILE A 24 7.23 -21.87 -1.16
CA ILE A 24 8.46 -22.60 -0.89
C ILE A 24 9.57 -22.19 -1.88
N ASN A 25 9.21 -21.63 -3.03
CA ASN A 25 10.16 -21.15 -4.04
C ASN A 25 9.62 -19.88 -4.71
N LEU A 26 10.09 -18.73 -4.30
CA LEU A 26 9.83 -17.46 -4.98
C LEU A 26 11.11 -16.98 -5.66
N ASP A 27 11.18 -17.13 -6.98
CA ASP A 27 12.22 -16.50 -7.78
C ASP A 27 11.74 -15.13 -8.24
N VAL A 28 12.45 -14.09 -7.81
CA VAL A 28 12.19 -12.72 -8.24
C VAL A 28 13.41 -12.21 -8.98
N VAL A 29 13.23 -11.83 -10.23
CA VAL A 29 14.26 -11.20 -11.04
C VAL A 29 13.95 -9.71 -11.12
N ILE A 30 14.87 -8.89 -10.67
CA ILE A 30 14.77 -7.44 -10.69
C ILE A 30 15.77 -6.92 -11.69
N THR A 31 15.28 -6.27 -12.74
CA THR A 31 16.12 -5.64 -13.77
C THR A 31 15.93 -4.13 -13.74
N PRO A 32 17.00 -3.35 -13.56
CA PRO A 32 16.92 -1.89 -13.63
C PRO A 32 16.50 -1.43 -15.02
N ASN A 33 15.61 -0.43 -15.09
CA ASN A 33 15.08 0.03 -16.36
C ASN A 33 16.00 0.97 -17.14
N ASN A 34 17.13 1.38 -16.56
CA ASN A 34 18.02 2.42 -17.14
C ASN A 34 19.46 1.95 -17.41
N GLY A 35 19.71 0.65 -17.35
CA GLY A 35 21.07 0.12 -17.57
C GLY A 35 22.10 0.48 -16.50
N ALA A 36 21.75 1.29 -15.50
CA ALA A 36 22.57 1.56 -14.34
C ALA A 36 22.39 0.41 -13.34
N GLY A 37 23.47 -0.09 -12.76
CA GLY A 37 23.38 -1.09 -11.70
C GLY A 37 22.77 -0.50 -10.43
N TYR A 38 22.15 -1.35 -9.60
CA TYR A 38 21.74 -1.00 -8.25
C TYR A 38 22.79 -1.42 -7.25
N GLU A 39 23.09 -0.53 -6.31
CA GLU A 39 23.92 -0.83 -5.16
C GLU A 39 23.02 -0.95 -3.92
N PHE A 40 23.11 -2.08 -3.22
CA PHE A 40 22.35 -2.32 -2.00
C PHE A 40 23.29 -2.46 -0.80
N ASN A 41 22.86 -1.86 0.31
CA ASN A 41 23.59 -1.92 1.58
C ASN A 41 22.82 -2.70 2.65
N GLU A 42 21.51 -2.83 2.47
CA GLU A 42 20.62 -3.44 3.44
C GLU A 42 19.51 -4.23 2.73
N ALA A 43 19.25 -5.43 3.23
CA ALA A 43 18.09 -6.24 2.83
C ALA A 43 17.23 -6.51 4.07
N ILE A 44 15.93 -6.23 4.00
CA ILE A 44 14.97 -6.50 5.06
C ILE A 44 13.98 -7.54 4.58
N LEU A 45 13.98 -8.69 5.24
CA LEU A 45 13.05 -9.79 4.98
C LEU A 45 11.90 -9.74 6.00
N TYR A 46 10.68 -9.64 5.50
CA TYR A 46 9.47 -9.65 6.33
C TYR A 46 8.90 -11.07 6.35
N ARG A 47 8.80 -11.64 7.54
CA ARG A 47 8.27 -12.99 7.74
C ARG A 47 7.27 -13.05 8.88
N GLY A 48 6.37 -14.03 8.81
CA GLY A 48 5.49 -14.42 9.90
C GLY A 48 5.83 -15.81 10.37
N GLU A 49 5.84 -16.01 11.66
CA GLU A 49 5.97 -17.33 12.28
C GLU A 49 4.57 -17.81 12.66
N LYS A 50 4.17 -18.98 12.18
CA LYS A 50 3.06 -19.72 12.76
C LYS A 50 3.61 -20.42 14.00
N SER A 51 3.32 -19.92 15.19
CA SER A 51 3.45 -20.73 16.37
C SER A 51 2.39 -21.85 16.26
N MET A 52 2.82 -23.09 16.08
CA MET A 52 1.95 -24.22 16.34
C MET A 52 1.88 -24.39 17.85
N PRO A 53 0.76 -24.11 18.53
CA PRO A 53 0.58 -24.63 19.85
C PRO A 53 0.51 -26.17 19.72
N MET A 54 1.25 -26.88 20.55
CA MET A 54 1.00 -28.32 20.77
C MET A 54 -0.37 -28.47 21.47
N LEU A 55 -1.44 -28.38 20.70
CA LEU A 55 -2.80 -28.57 21.21
C LEU A 55 -3.50 -29.65 20.38
N PRO A 56 -4.33 -30.48 21.02
CA PRO A 56 -5.00 -31.61 20.37
C PRO A 56 -5.93 -31.13 19.25
N ALA A 57 -6.07 -31.98 18.23
CA ALA A 57 -6.90 -31.75 17.07
C ALA A 57 -8.32 -31.26 17.46
N GLY A 58 -8.62 -30.00 17.21
CA GLY A 58 -9.93 -29.39 17.46
C GLY A 58 -9.94 -27.90 17.79
N ALA A 59 -8.82 -27.30 18.17
CA ALA A 59 -8.74 -25.89 18.58
C ALA A 59 -7.94 -25.04 17.57
N LEU A 60 -8.39 -24.98 16.33
CA LEU A 60 -7.76 -24.20 15.25
C LEU A 60 -8.34 -22.77 15.15
N LYS A 61 -8.53 -22.07 16.23
CA LYS A 61 -9.12 -20.73 16.11
C LYS A 61 -8.21 -19.55 16.39
N ASP A 62 -7.06 -19.69 17.04
CA ASP A 62 -6.18 -18.52 17.28
C ASP A 62 -4.70 -18.91 17.18
N SER A 63 -4.20 -19.09 15.97
CA SER A 63 -2.75 -19.12 15.76
C SER A 63 -2.23 -17.68 15.90
N VAL A 64 -1.61 -17.37 17.02
CA VAL A 64 -0.88 -16.10 17.19
C VAL A 64 0.23 -16.07 16.15
N GLN A 65 0.04 -15.23 15.13
CA GLN A 65 1.07 -14.98 14.11
C GLN A 65 2.02 -13.93 14.68
N THR A 66 3.26 -14.30 14.88
CA THR A 66 4.33 -13.36 15.21
C THR A 66 4.93 -12.87 13.89
N PHE A 67 4.91 -11.56 13.67
CA PHE A 67 5.52 -10.94 12.51
C PHE A 67 6.88 -10.38 12.87
N ARG A 68 7.88 -10.60 12.00
CA ARG A 68 9.25 -10.12 12.18
C ARG A 68 9.80 -9.48 10.92
N ALA A 69 10.72 -8.54 11.10
CA ALA A 69 11.55 -7.97 10.04
C ALA A 69 13.01 -8.30 10.37
N ASP A 70 13.60 -9.20 9.60
CA ASP A 70 15.02 -9.56 9.76
C ASP A 70 15.83 -8.69 8.81
N THR A 71 16.76 -7.93 9.36
CA THR A 71 17.64 -7.02 8.61
C THR A 71 19.01 -7.64 8.44
N VAL A 72 19.52 -7.61 7.22
CA VAL A 72 20.88 -8.03 6.91
C VAL A 72 21.59 -6.90 6.19
N CYS A 73 22.76 -6.53 6.73
CA CYS A 73 23.67 -5.65 6.02
C CYS A 73 24.34 -6.43 4.89
N VAL A 74 24.20 -5.95 3.69
CA VAL A 74 24.84 -6.50 2.49
C VAL A 74 25.93 -5.52 2.10
N PRO A 75 27.21 -5.88 2.09
CA PRO A 75 28.26 -4.99 1.58
C PRO A 75 27.92 -4.62 0.15
N GLY A 76 28.01 -3.33 -0.21
CA GLY A 76 27.54 -2.73 -1.45
C GLY A 76 27.69 -3.64 -2.67
N VAL A 77 26.57 -4.20 -3.11
CA VAL A 77 26.53 -5.07 -4.30
C VAL A 77 25.97 -4.28 -5.44
N LEU A 78 26.85 -3.93 -6.39
CA LEU A 78 26.42 -3.33 -7.64
C LEU A 78 26.02 -4.45 -8.61
N ALA A 79 24.77 -4.48 -9.05
CA ALA A 79 24.31 -5.46 -10.02
C ALA A 79 23.32 -4.90 -11.02
N ASP A 80 23.34 -5.44 -12.23
CA ASP A 80 22.38 -5.12 -13.28
C ASP A 80 21.07 -5.91 -13.11
N THR A 81 21.17 -7.10 -12.58
CA THR A 81 20.04 -8.00 -12.36
C THR A 81 20.25 -8.78 -11.07
N PHE A 82 19.23 -8.82 -10.25
CA PHE A 82 19.21 -9.61 -9.02
C PHE A 82 18.24 -10.77 -9.16
N ARG A 83 18.68 -11.94 -8.76
CA ARG A 83 17.80 -13.08 -8.50
C ARG A 83 17.69 -13.29 -7.01
N ILE A 84 16.48 -13.33 -6.50
CA ILE A 84 16.16 -13.63 -5.12
C ILE A 84 15.43 -14.96 -5.11
N SER A 85 16.02 -15.95 -4.50
CA SER A 85 15.42 -17.26 -4.32
C SER A 85 15.15 -17.49 -2.84
N CYS A 86 13.88 -17.69 -2.47
CA CYS A 86 13.47 -18.09 -1.14
C CYS A 86 13.29 -19.60 -1.14
N LEU A 87 14.28 -20.32 -0.66
CA LEU A 87 14.16 -21.73 -0.32
C LEU A 87 13.70 -21.85 1.14
N THR A 88 13.04 -22.91 1.52
CA THR A 88 12.31 -23.13 2.79
C THR A 88 12.86 -22.47 4.05
N ASP A 89 14.16 -22.29 4.18
CA ASP A 89 14.83 -21.68 5.33
C ASP A 89 15.95 -20.68 4.95
N THR A 90 16.08 -20.36 3.66
CA THR A 90 17.25 -19.61 3.19
C THR A 90 16.86 -18.62 2.10
N LEU A 91 17.25 -17.37 2.27
CA LEU A 91 17.17 -16.36 1.24
C LEU A 91 18.52 -16.30 0.51
N GLN A 92 18.51 -16.52 -0.80
CA GLN A 92 19.69 -16.38 -1.64
C GLN A 92 19.57 -15.15 -2.54
N LEU A 93 20.55 -14.27 -2.48
CA LEU A 93 20.72 -13.14 -3.38
C LEU A 93 21.84 -13.47 -4.38
N GLN A 94 21.49 -13.55 -5.65
CA GLN A 94 22.47 -13.76 -6.73
C GLN A 94 22.53 -12.51 -7.61
N SER A 95 23.73 -12.01 -7.83
CA SER A 95 24.02 -10.91 -8.76
C SER A 95 24.56 -11.47 -10.07
N THR A 96 24.13 -10.92 -11.21
CA THR A 96 24.59 -11.36 -12.53
C THR A 96 25.95 -10.78 -12.93
N ARG A 97 26.40 -9.69 -12.29
CA ARG A 97 27.69 -9.04 -12.65
C ARG A 97 28.91 -9.63 -11.96
N ARG A 98 28.75 -10.34 -10.85
CA ARG A 98 29.87 -10.99 -10.15
C ARG A 98 29.62 -12.47 -9.98
N LYS A 99 30.54 -13.27 -10.47
CA LYS A 99 30.58 -14.72 -10.22
C LYS A 99 30.94 -15.08 -8.76
N GLU A 100 31.20 -14.12 -7.93
CA GLU A 100 31.69 -14.31 -6.56
C GLU A 100 30.63 -13.89 -5.55
N GLY A 101 30.13 -14.86 -4.80
CA GLY A 101 29.40 -14.71 -3.57
C GLY A 101 27.89 -14.84 -3.68
N THR A 102 27.40 -15.99 -3.28
CA THR A 102 26.00 -16.14 -2.88
C THR A 102 25.87 -15.69 -1.44
N ASN A 103 25.25 -14.52 -1.20
CA ASN A 103 24.91 -14.10 0.15
C ASN A 103 23.70 -14.90 0.63
N THR A 104 23.93 -15.78 1.58
CA THR A 104 22.90 -16.67 2.12
C THR A 104 22.45 -16.16 3.48
N LEU A 105 21.18 -15.81 3.61
CA LEU A 105 20.53 -15.46 4.85
C LEU A 105 19.87 -16.70 5.43
N ARG A 106 20.31 -17.18 6.58
CA ARG A 106 19.67 -18.27 7.29
C ARG A 106 18.85 -17.72 8.44
N PRO A 107 17.53 -17.93 8.46
CA PRO A 107 16.74 -17.63 9.65
C PRO A 107 17.12 -18.59 10.79
N ALA A 108 17.09 -18.07 12.01
CA ALA A 108 17.58 -18.78 13.20
C ALA A 108 16.69 -19.92 13.72
N SER A 109 15.59 -20.27 13.06
CA SER A 109 14.63 -21.25 13.58
C SER A 109 13.96 -22.12 12.50
N SER A 110 13.72 -23.38 12.86
CA SER A 110 13.10 -24.42 12.05
C SER A 110 11.57 -24.37 11.95
N PHE A 111 10.97 -23.16 11.99
CA PHE A 111 9.52 -23.00 11.89
C PHE A 111 9.08 -22.81 10.45
N THR A 112 7.82 -23.19 10.14
CA THR A 112 7.22 -22.92 8.83
C THR A 112 7.08 -21.40 8.64
N ASN A 113 8.01 -20.78 7.96
CA ASN A 113 8.04 -19.35 7.73
C ASN A 113 7.09 -18.96 6.59
N LEU A 114 6.29 -17.92 6.82
CA LEU A 114 5.51 -17.25 5.78
C LEU A 114 6.24 -15.96 5.40
N TYR A 115 6.68 -15.84 4.17
CA TYR A 115 7.35 -14.64 3.68
C TYR A 115 6.32 -13.65 3.12
N TYR A 116 6.33 -12.43 3.65
CA TYR A 116 5.40 -11.36 3.25
C TYR A 116 6.02 -10.36 2.29
N GLY A 117 7.32 -10.21 2.31
CA GLY A 117 7.99 -9.27 1.42
C GLY A 117 9.48 -9.13 1.71
N LEU A 118 10.13 -8.39 0.82
CA LEU A 118 11.53 -8.03 0.90
C LEU A 118 11.68 -6.56 0.52
N THR A 119 12.46 -5.82 1.30
CA THR A 119 12.89 -4.45 0.97
C THR A 119 14.41 -4.43 0.81
N LEU A 120 14.88 -3.88 -0.28
CA LEU A 120 16.30 -3.64 -0.53
C LEU A 120 16.57 -2.13 -0.46
N LYS A 121 17.58 -1.70 0.30
CA LYS A 121 17.93 -0.29 0.46
C LYS A 121 19.38 -0.06 0.08
N ASN A 122 19.65 1.08 -0.54
CA ASN A 122 20.99 1.49 -0.95
C ASN A 122 21.70 2.45 0.04
N GLY A 123 21.10 2.72 1.19
CA GLY A 123 21.64 3.66 2.19
C GLY A 123 21.63 5.13 1.76
N GLY A 124 21.15 5.45 0.57
CA GLY A 124 21.04 6.82 0.07
C GLY A 124 20.00 7.64 0.83
N ARG A 125 20.16 8.96 0.80
CA ARG A 125 19.12 9.89 1.29
C ARG A 125 17.98 9.91 0.31
N GLY A 126 16.73 9.96 0.81
CA GLY A 126 15.54 10.03 -0.03
C GLY A 126 14.30 9.53 0.67
N ILE A 127 13.26 9.27 -0.12
CA ILE A 127 11.97 8.79 0.34
C ILE A 127 11.79 7.36 -0.15
N LEU A 128 11.54 6.43 0.78
CA LEU A 128 11.09 5.08 0.46
C LEU A 128 9.56 5.07 0.41
N TYR A 129 9.01 4.88 -0.78
CA TYR A 129 7.56 4.87 -0.99
C TYR A 129 7.04 3.44 -1.15
N HIS A 130 6.11 3.06 -0.27
CA HIS A 130 5.39 1.78 -0.35
C HIS A 130 3.98 2.02 -0.87
N SER A 131 3.58 1.33 -1.93
CA SER A 131 2.20 1.32 -2.43
C SER A 131 1.56 -0.05 -2.15
N ILE A 132 0.59 -0.07 -1.25
CA ILE A 132 -0.06 -1.29 -0.77
C ILE A 132 -1.56 -1.34 -1.11
N GLY A 133 -1.98 -0.55 -2.09
CA GLY A 133 -3.37 -0.50 -2.53
C GLY A 133 -3.83 -1.81 -3.19
N VAL A 134 -5.05 -2.20 -2.87
CA VAL A 134 -5.76 -3.34 -3.49
C VAL A 134 -7.01 -2.82 -4.17
N ASN A 135 -7.26 -3.28 -5.39
CA ASN A 135 -8.44 -2.87 -6.14
C ASN A 135 -9.73 -3.30 -5.42
N GLY A 136 -10.67 -2.36 -5.27
CA GLY A 136 -11.93 -2.60 -4.59
C GLY A 136 -11.87 -2.57 -3.06
N ALA A 137 -10.72 -2.26 -2.46
CA ALA A 137 -10.56 -2.21 -1.01
C ALA A 137 -11.36 -1.08 -0.36
N MET A 138 -11.83 -1.35 0.84
CA MET A 138 -12.58 -0.46 1.73
C MET A 138 -11.90 -0.43 3.10
N TYR A 139 -12.23 0.54 3.95
CA TYR A 139 -11.69 0.62 5.32
C TYR A 139 -11.85 -0.69 6.09
N VAL A 140 -13.02 -1.31 6.02
CA VAL A 140 -13.31 -2.58 6.70
C VAL A 140 -12.36 -3.73 6.30
N ASN A 141 -11.81 -3.71 5.09
CA ASN A 141 -10.87 -4.74 4.64
C ASN A 141 -9.48 -4.60 5.26
N TYR A 142 -9.15 -3.42 5.77
CA TYR A 142 -7.87 -3.10 6.42
C TYR A 142 -7.97 -3.02 7.94
N THR A 143 -9.19 -3.04 8.50
CA THR A 143 -9.44 -3.04 9.94
C THR A 143 -9.21 -4.46 10.48
N ASP A 144 -7.98 -4.91 10.39
CA ASP A 144 -7.49 -6.20 10.82
C ASP A 144 -6.17 -6.02 11.57
N GLU A 145 -6.09 -6.52 12.81
CA GLU A 145 -4.93 -6.33 13.68
C GLU A 145 -3.66 -6.97 13.09
N ALA A 146 -3.78 -8.14 12.47
CA ALA A 146 -2.65 -8.82 11.85
C ALA A 146 -2.12 -8.03 10.65
N TYR A 147 -3.03 -7.41 9.87
CA TYR A 147 -2.63 -6.53 8.77
C TYR A 147 -1.88 -5.29 9.28
N VAL A 148 -2.40 -4.62 10.31
CA VAL A 148 -1.78 -3.38 10.83
C VAL A 148 -0.42 -3.69 11.48
N ARG A 149 -0.26 -4.84 12.15
CA ARG A 149 1.04 -5.30 12.66
C ARG A 149 2.05 -5.56 11.53
N GLN A 150 1.62 -6.11 10.39
CA GLN A 150 2.49 -6.24 9.22
C GLN A 150 2.89 -4.88 8.66
N LEU A 151 1.95 -3.93 8.60
CA LEU A 151 2.23 -2.56 8.20
C LEU A 151 3.25 -1.88 9.12
N ALA A 152 3.17 -2.14 10.43
CA ALA A 152 4.09 -1.61 11.42
C ALA A 152 5.55 -2.05 11.22
N LEU A 153 5.79 -3.22 10.60
CA LEU A 153 7.14 -3.66 10.26
C LEU A 153 7.84 -2.76 9.24
N LEU A 154 7.10 -2.04 8.42
CA LEU A 154 7.63 -1.07 7.46
C LEU A 154 8.15 0.21 8.15
N LYS A 155 7.77 0.44 9.40
CA LYS A 155 8.13 1.64 10.20
C LYS A 155 7.92 2.94 9.39
N PRO A 156 6.72 3.17 8.82
CA PRO A 156 6.52 4.35 7.99
C PRO A 156 6.58 5.63 8.84
N SER A 157 7.26 6.67 8.34
CA SER A 157 7.21 8.00 8.95
C SER A 157 5.89 8.71 8.64
N LEU A 158 5.28 8.38 7.50
CA LEU A 158 3.98 8.89 7.05
C LEU A 158 3.14 7.77 6.45
N LEU A 159 1.90 7.66 6.88
CA LEU A 159 0.89 6.78 6.31
C LEU A 159 -0.19 7.61 5.62
N ILE A 160 -0.27 7.51 4.30
CA ILE A 160 -1.32 8.14 3.50
C ILE A 160 -2.45 7.13 3.28
N ILE A 161 -3.65 7.43 3.79
CA ILE A 161 -4.83 6.58 3.68
C ILE A 161 -5.78 7.18 2.64
N SER A 162 -5.78 6.60 1.45
CA SER A 162 -6.56 7.08 0.31
C SER A 162 -7.66 6.07 -0.05
N MET A 163 -8.77 6.14 0.66
CA MET A 163 -9.93 5.25 0.53
C MET A 163 -11.24 6.04 0.55
N GLY A 164 -12.38 5.38 0.51
CA GLY A 164 -13.70 6.00 0.57
C GLY A 164 -14.47 5.95 -0.76
N THR A 165 -13.79 5.79 -1.89
CA THR A 165 -14.48 5.70 -3.19
C THR A 165 -15.35 4.44 -3.27
N ASN A 166 -14.82 3.27 -2.89
CA ASN A 166 -15.51 1.99 -3.03
C ASN A 166 -16.74 1.91 -2.13
N GLU A 167 -16.66 2.41 -0.91
CA GLU A 167 -17.77 2.44 0.05
C GLU A 167 -18.95 3.22 -0.51
N THR A 168 -18.70 4.28 -1.29
CA THR A 168 -19.77 5.11 -1.86
C THR A 168 -20.62 4.40 -2.89
N PHE A 169 -20.20 3.26 -3.43
CA PHE A 169 -20.94 2.46 -4.41
C PHE A 169 -21.92 1.48 -3.77
N GLY A 170 -21.91 1.32 -2.45
CA GLY A 170 -22.89 0.52 -1.71
C GLY A 170 -24.33 0.95 -2.00
N ARG A 171 -25.27 0.00 -1.96
CA ARG A 171 -26.72 0.29 -2.18
C ARG A 171 -27.27 1.29 -1.16
N ARG A 172 -26.79 1.23 0.07
CA ARG A 172 -27.17 2.12 1.18
C ARG A 172 -25.88 2.62 1.85
N PHE A 173 -25.35 3.73 1.32
CA PHE A 173 -24.22 4.39 1.97
C PHE A 173 -24.71 5.09 3.23
N ASN A 174 -24.23 4.63 4.38
CA ASN A 174 -24.49 5.23 5.69
C ASN A 174 -23.24 5.99 6.15
N THR A 175 -23.39 7.27 6.42
CA THR A 175 -22.28 8.16 6.79
C THR A 175 -21.72 7.82 8.18
N ASP A 176 -22.57 7.45 9.14
CA ASP A 176 -22.17 7.16 10.52
C ASP A 176 -21.42 5.83 10.59
N GLU A 177 -21.94 4.81 9.89
CA GLU A 177 -21.25 3.53 9.74
C GLU A 177 -19.88 3.70 9.08
N PHE A 178 -19.82 4.50 7.99
CA PHE A 178 -18.57 4.79 7.31
C PHE A 178 -17.57 5.52 8.20
N SER A 179 -18.04 6.52 8.98
CA SER A 179 -17.20 7.21 9.98
C SER A 179 -16.65 6.25 11.03
N GLY A 180 -17.50 5.35 11.57
CA GLY A 180 -17.08 4.33 12.51
C GLY A 180 -16.03 3.36 11.95
N GLN A 181 -16.12 3.00 10.67
CA GLN A 181 -15.11 2.16 10.00
C GLN A 181 -13.75 2.88 9.91
N ILE A 182 -13.74 4.18 9.61
CA ILE A 182 -12.51 4.99 9.59
C ILE A 182 -11.92 5.08 10.99
N GLU A 183 -12.73 5.39 12.00
CA GLU A 183 -12.29 5.50 13.39
C GLU A 183 -11.71 4.19 13.90
N ALA A 184 -12.36 3.05 13.62
CA ALA A 184 -11.88 1.73 14.02
C ALA A 184 -10.51 1.41 13.37
N PHE A 185 -10.32 1.72 12.10
CA PHE A 185 -9.03 1.55 11.43
C PHE A 185 -7.95 2.47 12.03
N LEU A 186 -8.27 3.75 12.25
CA LEU A 186 -7.35 4.71 12.87
C LEU A 186 -6.93 4.28 14.27
N ALA A 187 -7.85 3.73 15.07
CA ALA A 187 -7.54 3.24 16.42
C ALA A 187 -6.48 2.13 16.37
N LEU A 188 -6.60 1.16 15.45
CA LEU A 188 -5.59 0.12 15.25
C LEU A 188 -4.26 0.70 14.76
N VAL A 189 -4.30 1.63 13.80
CA VAL A 189 -3.09 2.28 13.28
C VAL A 189 -2.37 3.05 14.38
N LYS A 190 -3.06 3.86 15.16
CA LYS A 190 -2.46 4.63 16.27
C LYS A 190 -1.87 3.72 17.36
N LYS A 191 -2.52 2.56 17.63
CA LYS A 191 -2.03 1.56 18.58
C LYS A 191 -0.71 0.94 18.13
N GLU A 192 -0.64 0.48 16.90
CA GLU A 192 0.52 -0.29 16.39
C GLU A 192 1.63 0.61 15.79
N LEU A 193 1.29 1.86 15.44
CA LEU A 193 2.17 2.85 14.78
C LEU A 193 2.11 4.22 15.48
N PRO A 194 2.38 4.31 16.79
CA PRO A 194 2.15 5.53 17.58
C PRO A 194 2.99 6.75 17.13
N ASN A 195 4.09 6.52 16.42
CA ASN A 195 4.99 7.58 15.96
C ASN A 195 4.87 7.88 14.45
N THR A 196 3.84 7.33 13.80
CA THR A 196 3.60 7.54 12.36
C THR A 196 2.63 8.70 12.14
N ALA A 197 3.04 9.68 11.36
CA ALA A 197 2.12 10.71 10.90
C ALA A 197 1.04 10.10 9.99
N ILE A 198 -0.21 10.53 10.17
CA ILE A 198 -1.34 10.01 9.37
C ILE A 198 -1.93 11.13 8.53
N LEU A 199 -2.10 10.86 7.23
CA LEU A 199 -2.80 11.73 6.30
C LEU A 199 -3.98 10.97 5.68
N LEU A 200 -5.19 11.41 5.97
CA LEU A 200 -6.39 10.96 5.25
C LEU A 200 -6.56 11.74 3.95
N THR A 201 -7.02 11.09 2.89
CA THR A 201 -7.44 11.79 1.67
C THR A 201 -8.91 11.55 1.41
N THR A 202 -9.63 12.59 0.96
CA THR A 202 -11.03 12.41 0.56
C THR A 202 -11.13 11.80 -0.84
N PRO A 203 -12.18 11.01 -1.16
CA PRO A 203 -12.40 10.54 -2.51
C PRO A 203 -12.73 11.71 -3.45
N PRO A 204 -12.24 11.73 -4.70
CA PRO A 204 -12.67 12.70 -5.70
C PRO A 204 -14.12 12.41 -6.12
N GLU A 205 -14.78 13.39 -6.75
CA GLU A 205 -16.08 13.13 -7.33
C GLU A 205 -16.00 12.05 -8.40
N CYS A 206 -16.94 11.12 -8.38
CA CYS A 206 -17.08 10.09 -9.40
C CYS A 206 -18.55 9.90 -9.82
N TYR A 207 -18.74 9.14 -10.89
CA TYR A 207 -20.06 8.84 -11.43
C TYR A 207 -20.36 7.35 -11.32
N ARG A 208 -21.65 7.04 -11.22
CA ARG A 208 -22.15 5.66 -11.29
C ARG A 208 -22.68 5.40 -12.70
N ARG A 209 -22.38 4.22 -13.21
CA ARG A 209 -23.01 3.73 -14.42
C ARG A 209 -24.34 3.09 -14.06
N VAL A 210 -25.42 3.66 -14.55
CA VAL A 210 -26.78 3.14 -14.35
C VAL A 210 -27.37 2.66 -15.66
N ARG A 211 -28.28 1.69 -15.56
CA ARG A 211 -29.00 1.17 -16.70
C ARG A 211 -30.43 1.76 -16.67
N SER A 212 -30.83 2.38 -17.76
CA SER A 212 -32.20 2.85 -18.01
C SER A 212 -32.74 2.14 -19.26
N GLY A 213 -33.52 1.11 -19.07
CA GLY A 213 -33.96 0.23 -20.17
C GLY A 213 -32.75 -0.45 -20.87
N LYS A 214 -32.61 -0.24 -22.17
CA LYS A 214 -31.51 -0.76 -23.00
C LYS A 214 -30.26 0.16 -22.96
N GLN A 215 -30.39 1.39 -22.49
CA GLN A 215 -29.32 2.37 -22.49
C GLN A 215 -28.53 2.34 -21.15
N ARG A 216 -27.25 2.65 -21.26
CA ARG A 216 -26.36 2.84 -20.12
C ARG A 216 -25.98 4.30 -20.06
N THR A 217 -26.20 4.94 -18.92
CA THR A 217 -25.85 6.33 -18.70
C THR A 217 -25.00 6.47 -17.43
N TYR A 218 -24.40 7.63 -17.25
CA TYR A 218 -23.61 7.96 -16.06
C TYR A 218 -24.34 9.02 -15.27
N VAL A 219 -24.55 8.75 -13.99
CA VAL A 219 -25.12 9.69 -13.03
C VAL A 219 -24.10 9.98 -11.94
N ARG A 220 -24.14 11.19 -11.41
CA ARG A 220 -23.26 11.60 -10.31
C ARG A 220 -23.47 10.68 -9.10
N ASN A 221 -22.37 10.32 -8.45
CA ASN A 221 -22.42 9.60 -7.19
C ASN A 221 -22.40 10.60 -6.03
N ASP A 222 -23.57 10.99 -5.53
CA ASP A 222 -23.71 11.96 -4.44
C ASP A 222 -23.07 11.49 -3.12
N ASN A 223 -22.87 10.19 -2.97
CA ASN A 223 -22.23 9.64 -1.79
C ASN A 223 -20.73 10.03 -1.68
N THR A 224 -20.06 10.37 -2.80
CA THR A 224 -18.65 10.81 -2.73
C THR A 224 -18.49 12.12 -1.97
N GLU A 225 -19.40 13.07 -2.16
CA GLU A 225 -19.41 14.31 -1.37
C GLU A 225 -19.69 14.05 0.11
N ARG A 226 -20.64 13.13 0.41
CA ARG A 226 -20.95 12.72 1.78
C ARG A 226 -19.76 12.03 2.44
N ALA A 227 -19.08 11.13 1.71
CA ALA A 227 -17.86 10.47 2.18
C ALA A 227 -16.72 11.46 2.42
N ALA A 228 -16.51 12.40 1.51
CA ALA A 228 -15.49 13.44 1.68
C ALA A 228 -15.73 14.27 2.95
N ARG A 229 -16.99 14.65 3.21
CA ARG A 229 -17.36 15.35 4.45
C ARG A 229 -17.12 14.50 5.70
N ALA A 230 -17.49 13.22 5.67
CA ALA A 230 -17.27 12.28 6.77
C ALA A 230 -15.77 12.15 7.09
N ILE A 231 -14.92 11.95 6.08
CA ILE A 231 -13.47 11.83 6.27
C ILE A 231 -12.91 13.10 6.91
N ARG A 232 -13.29 14.30 6.45
CA ARG A 232 -12.83 15.56 7.06
C ARG A 232 -13.26 15.68 8.52
N ASN A 233 -14.51 15.30 8.83
CA ASN A 233 -15.02 15.35 10.20
C ASN A 233 -14.26 14.36 11.11
N VAL A 234 -14.02 13.13 10.64
CA VAL A 234 -13.24 12.15 11.40
C VAL A 234 -11.79 12.62 11.56
N ALA A 235 -11.17 13.14 10.50
CA ALA A 235 -9.81 13.68 10.58
C ALA A 235 -9.69 14.77 11.66
N LYS A 236 -10.65 15.69 11.70
CA LYS A 236 -10.71 16.74 12.73
C LYS A 236 -10.91 16.17 14.14
N LYS A 237 -11.84 15.20 14.30
CA LYS A 237 -12.11 14.55 15.57
C LYS A 237 -10.91 13.78 16.10
N GLU A 238 -10.23 13.06 15.20
CA GLU A 238 -9.10 12.20 15.50
C GLU A 238 -7.75 12.92 15.49
N GLU A 239 -7.74 14.23 15.25
CA GLU A 239 -6.55 15.09 15.20
C GLU A 239 -5.48 14.54 14.22
N VAL A 240 -5.91 14.09 13.04
CA VAL A 240 -5.03 13.65 11.97
C VAL A 240 -5.13 14.58 10.76
N ALA A 241 -4.07 14.66 9.98
CA ALA A 241 -4.06 15.49 8.77
C ALA A 241 -5.08 14.99 7.73
N CYS A 242 -5.64 15.90 6.96
CA CYS A 242 -6.56 15.58 5.87
C CYS A 242 -6.27 16.43 4.63
N TRP A 243 -6.04 15.74 3.51
CA TRP A 243 -6.00 16.39 2.20
C TRP A 243 -7.33 16.22 1.49
N ASP A 244 -8.04 17.32 1.31
CA ASP A 244 -9.36 17.31 0.68
C ASP A 244 -9.28 17.26 -0.84
N LEU A 245 -9.01 16.07 -1.39
CA LEU A 245 -8.95 15.83 -2.82
C LEU A 245 -10.27 16.14 -3.53
N PHE A 246 -11.42 15.93 -2.86
CA PHE A 246 -12.73 16.29 -3.42
C PHE A 246 -12.78 17.76 -3.80
N THR A 247 -12.45 18.64 -2.87
CA THR A 247 -12.44 20.10 -3.10
C THR A 247 -11.30 20.51 -4.03
N THR A 248 -10.11 19.93 -3.87
CA THR A 248 -8.92 20.25 -4.69
C THR A 248 -9.15 19.94 -6.17
N THR A 249 -9.88 18.88 -6.49
CA THR A 249 -10.23 18.55 -7.89
C THR A 249 -11.37 19.41 -8.45
N GLY A 250 -11.98 20.27 -7.64
CA GLY A 250 -13.06 21.19 -8.03
C GLY A 250 -14.44 20.84 -7.48
N GLY A 251 -14.52 19.88 -6.54
CA GLY A 251 -15.75 19.53 -5.85
C GLY A 251 -16.85 19.00 -6.78
N LYS A 252 -18.07 19.49 -6.55
CA LYS A 252 -19.25 19.08 -7.35
C LYS A 252 -19.08 19.44 -8.83
N ASN A 253 -19.37 18.48 -9.72
CA ASN A 253 -19.19 18.54 -11.17
C ASN A 253 -17.73 18.49 -11.66
N SER A 254 -16.76 18.23 -10.78
CA SER A 254 -15.35 18.10 -11.15
C SER A 254 -15.10 16.90 -12.07
N CYS A 255 -15.73 15.75 -11.79
CA CYS A 255 -15.60 14.54 -12.62
C CYS A 255 -15.91 14.82 -14.11
N ARG A 256 -16.92 15.62 -14.41
CA ARG A 256 -17.25 16.00 -15.79
C ARG A 256 -16.13 16.81 -16.43
N LYS A 257 -15.56 17.77 -15.71
CA LYS A 257 -14.44 18.62 -16.18
C LYS A 257 -13.18 17.77 -16.41
N TRP A 258 -12.81 16.95 -15.44
CA TRP A 258 -11.65 16.08 -15.55
C TRP A 258 -11.80 15.04 -16.68
N HIS A 259 -13.02 14.51 -16.90
CA HIS A 259 -13.29 13.61 -18.02
C HIS A 259 -13.18 14.33 -19.37
N SER A 260 -13.72 15.55 -19.53
CA SER A 260 -13.60 16.31 -20.78
C SER A 260 -12.16 16.72 -21.07
N SER A 261 -11.35 16.95 -20.04
CA SER A 261 -9.91 17.23 -20.15
C SER A 261 -9.06 15.95 -20.28
N ARG A 262 -9.66 14.78 -20.45
CA ARG A 262 -8.99 13.48 -20.56
C ARG A 262 -8.16 13.06 -19.35
N LEU A 263 -8.37 13.69 -18.19
CA LEU A 263 -7.71 13.36 -16.94
C LEU A 263 -8.45 12.26 -16.14
N MET A 264 -9.68 11.94 -16.52
CA MET A 264 -10.48 10.87 -15.93
C MET A 264 -10.87 9.84 -17.00
N GLY A 265 -10.84 8.56 -16.62
CA GLY A 265 -11.13 7.45 -17.49
C GLY A 265 -12.59 7.39 -17.97
N ARG A 266 -12.87 6.54 -18.95
CA ARG A 266 -14.21 6.34 -19.52
C ARG A 266 -15.24 5.83 -18.49
N ASP A 267 -14.79 5.17 -17.45
CA ASP A 267 -15.62 4.70 -16.35
C ASP A 267 -16.06 5.81 -15.39
N ARG A 268 -15.44 6.99 -15.50
CA ARG A 268 -15.69 8.16 -14.65
C ARG A 268 -15.49 7.89 -13.15
N ILE A 269 -14.57 6.97 -12.84
CA ILE A 269 -14.17 6.59 -11.49
C ILE A 269 -12.65 6.73 -11.36
N HIS A 270 -11.91 6.10 -12.27
CA HIS A 270 -10.45 6.10 -12.24
C HIS A 270 -9.89 7.26 -13.08
N PHE A 271 -8.81 7.83 -12.60
CA PHE A 271 -8.05 8.79 -13.40
C PHE A 271 -7.30 8.11 -14.55
N THR A 272 -6.98 8.86 -15.58
CA THR A 272 -5.99 8.45 -16.58
C THR A 272 -4.58 8.54 -15.97
N LYS A 273 -3.55 8.09 -16.70
CA LYS A 273 -2.17 8.26 -16.27
C LYS A 273 -1.85 9.73 -15.99
N GLU A 274 -2.26 10.60 -16.89
CA GLU A 274 -2.10 12.06 -16.80
C GLU A 274 -2.89 12.64 -15.61
N GLY A 275 -4.10 12.11 -15.37
CA GLY A 275 -4.91 12.50 -14.22
C GLY A 275 -4.29 12.10 -12.88
N TYR A 276 -3.69 10.91 -12.78
CA TYR A 276 -2.93 10.53 -11.59
C TYR A 276 -1.66 11.34 -11.39
N GLN A 277 -0.98 11.74 -12.48
CA GLN A 277 0.16 12.64 -12.39
C GLN A 277 -0.24 14.02 -11.88
N GLU A 278 -1.36 14.56 -12.38
CA GLU A 278 -1.90 15.84 -11.89
C GLU A 278 -2.30 15.74 -10.41
N GLN A 279 -2.97 14.67 -9.99
CA GLN A 279 -3.28 14.43 -8.59
C GLN A 279 -2.01 14.40 -7.72
N GLY A 280 -0.95 13.72 -8.18
CA GLY A 280 0.33 13.70 -7.49
C GLY A 280 0.98 15.07 -7.38
N THR A 281 0.90 15.88 -8.44
CA THR A 281 1.39 17.26 -8.46
C THR A 281 0.62 18.15 -7.45
N LEU A 282 -0.70 18.00 -7.40
CA LEU A 282 -1.54 18.75 -6.44
C LEU A 282 -1.21 18.37 -4.99
N LEU A 283 -1.01 17.09 -4.71
CA LEU A 283 -0.60 16.63 -3.37
C LEU A 283 0.79 17.17 -3.00
N PHE A 284 1.74 17.09 -3.92
CA PHE A 284 3.10 17.58 -3.70
C PHE A 284 3.10 19.11 -3.40
N ARG A 285 2.32 19.90 -4.14
CA ARG A 285 2.17 21.33 -3.87
C ARG A 285 1.60 21.59 -2.47
N ALA A 286 0.59 20.83 -2.05
CA ALA A 286 0.02 20.97 -0.71
C ALA A 286 1.06 20.64 0.39
N PHE A 287 1.92 19.63 0.20
CA PHE A 287 3.03 19.36 1.11
C PHE A 287 4.04 20.51 1.14
N MET A 288 4.42 21.04 -0.01
CA MET A 288 5.42 22.13 -0.08
C MET A 288 4.87 23.43 0.52
N GLU A 289 3.60 23.73 0.32
CA GLU A 289 2.94 24.88 0.96
C GLU A 289 2.93 24.73 2.49
N SER A 290 2.60 23.54 3.00
CA SER A 290 2.62 23.28 4.45
C SER A 290 4.03 23.25 5.05
N TYR A 291 5.04 22.91 4.27
CA TYR A 291 6.43 22.89 4.71
C TYR A 291 7.06 24.29 4.78
N ASN A 292 6.62 25.21 3.91
CA ASN A 292 7.18 26.56 3.82
C ASN A 292 6.47 27.58 4.74
N ASN A 293 5.35 27.19 5.37
CA ASN A 293 4.62 27.98 6.36
C ASN A 293 4.97 27.53 7.80
#